data_5555bd5d6d4f7be61d4aedf96b36bef0
#
_entry.id   5555bd5d6d4f7be61d4aedf96b36bef0
#
_cell.length_a   1.000
_cell.length_b   1.000
_cell.length_c   1.000
_cell.angle_alpha   90.00
_cell.angle_beta   90.00
_cell.angle_gamma   90.00
#
_symmetry.space_group_name_H-M   'P 1'
#
loop_
_entity.id
_entity.type
_entity.pdbx_description
1 polymer ?
#
loop_
_entity_poly.entity_id
_entity_poly.type
_entity_poly.pdbx_seq_one_letter_code
_entity_poly.pdbx_strand_id
1 'polypeptide(L)'
;MVADDSVLLREGVVRLLEEWGFDVVGQAGDADDLLRKVNAHKPDVAVVDIRMPPTNTDDGLRAALRIRAEHPDTSVLVLSQYVEEGYALELVGDAAGGVGYLLKDRVADVERFIDAVKRVAEGGSALDPEVVSQLVGRARREDPLEQLTPRE
;
A
#
# COMPACT_ATOMS: atom_id res chain seq x y z
N MET A 1 -8.59 8.28 -3.65
CA MET A 1 -7.38 8.82 -4.30
C MET A 1 -6.58 7.67 -4.92
N VAL A 2 -6.22 7.79 -6.16
CA VAL A 2 -5.46 6.76 -6.87
C VAL A 2 -4.20 7.37 -7.45
N ALA A 3 -3.05 6.76 -7.19
CA ALA A 3 -1.76 7.24 -7.68
C ALA A 3 -1.03 6.13 -8.43
N ASP A 4 -0.72 6.38 -9.68
CA ASP A 4 0.01 5.46 -10.55
C ASP A 4 0.52 6.29 -11.72
N ASP A 5 1.76 6.07 -12.15
CA ASP A 5 2.32 6.82 -13.28
C ASP A 5 1.79 6.32 -14.63
N SER A 6 1.23 5.12 -14.66
CA SER A 6 0.58 4.60 -15.87
C SER A 6 -0.84 5.12 -15.93
N VAL A 7 -1.12 5.96 -16.92
CA VAL A 7 -2.47 6.53 -17.11
C VAL A 7 -3.49 5.42 -17.33
N LEU A 8 -3.14 4.41 -18.09
CA LEU A 8 -4.05 3.31 -18.38
C LEU A 8 -4.43 2.52 -17.14
N LEU A 9 -3.45 2.15 -16.32
CA LEU A 9 -3.70 1.41 -15.09
C LEU A 9 -4.46 2.27 -14.09
N ARG A 10 -4.09 3.53 -13.97
CA ARG A 10 -4.75 4.47 -13.06
C ARG A 10 -6.24 4.61 -13.42
N GLU A 11 -6.54 4.81 -14.69
CA GLU A 11 -7.91 4.92 -15.16
C GLU A 11 -8.71 3.64 -14.89
N GLY A 12 -8.09 2.50 -15.08
CA GLY A 12 -8.72 1.21 -14.81
C GLY A 12 -9.09 1.05 -13.34
N VAL A 13 -8.17 1.40 -12.46
CA VAL A 13 -8.42 1.32 -11.02
C VAL A 13 -9.52 2.30 -10.59
N VAL A 14 -9.49 3.52 -11.13
CA VAL A 14 -10.50 4.53 -10.84
C VAL A 14 -11.89 4.02 -11.23
N ARG A 15 -12.04 3.49 -12.44
CA ARG A 15 -13.32 2.96 -12.91
C ARG A 15 -13.82 1.83 -12.03
N LEU A 16 -12.91 0.93 -11.66
CA LEU A 16 -13.25 -0.20 -10.82
C LEU A 16 -13.79 0.27 -9.46
N LEU A 17 -13.11 1.22 -8.84
CA LEU A 17 -13.54 1.77 -7.57
C LEU A 17 -14.89 2.46 -7.69
N GLU A 18 -15.09 3.24 -8.74
CA GLU A 18 -16.37 3.94 -8.95
C GLU A 18 -17.51 2.97 -9.17
N GLU A 19 -17.29 1.89 -9.89
CA GLU A 19 -18.30 0.86 -10.10
C GLU A 19 -18.77 0.22 -8.80
N TRP A 20 -17.89 0.16 -7.80
CA TRP A 20 -18.21 -0.44 -6.51
C TRP A 20 -18.61 0.60 -5.46
N GLY A 21 -18.90 1.80 -5.89
CA GLY A 21 -19.49 2.82 -5.02
C GLY A 21 -18.51 3.74 -4.30
N PHE A 22 -17.22 3.66 -4.64
CA PHE A 22 -16.24 4.59 -4.07
C PHE A 22 -16.27 5.92 -4.80
N ASP A 23 -16.08 6.99 -4.04
CA ASP A 23 -15.98 8.33 -4.60
C ASP A 23 -14.49 8.65 -4.77
N VAL A 24 -14.02 8.65 -6.01
CA VAL A 24 -12.62 8.92 -6.30
C VAL A 24 -12.41 10.42 -6.38
N VAL A 25 -11.81 10.98 -5.34
CA VAL A 25 -11.67 12.44 -5.19
C VAL A 25 -10.43 13.01 -5.89
N GLY A 26 -9.56 12.17 -6.40
CA GLY A 26 -8.40 12.67 -7.14
C GLY A 26 -7.52 11.56 -7.66
N GLN A 27 -6.64 11.93 -8.59
CA GLN A 27 -5.67 11.05 -9.20
C GLN A 27 -4.32 11.73 -9.22
N ALA A 28 -3.24 10.96 -9.14
CA ALA A 28 -1.88 11.49 -9.18
C ALA A 28 -0.98 10.58 -10.01
N GLY A 29 -0.03 11.17 -10.72
CA GLY A 29 0.92 10.44 -11.53
C GLY A 29 2.33 10.43 -10.97
N ASP A 30 2.58 11.12 -9.87
CA ASP A 30 3.86 11.13 -9.18
C ASP A 30 3.66 11.34 -7.69
N ALA A 31 4.73 11.13 -6.94
CA ALA A 31 4.68 11.21 -5.48
C ALA A 31 4.36 12.62 -4.97
N ASP A 32 4.94 13.64 -5.57
CA ASP A 32 4.73 15.02 -5.12
C ASP A 32 3.29 15.46 -5.35
N ASP A 33 2.72 15.11 -6.49
CA ASP A 33 1.33 15.42 -6.81
C ASP A 33 0.39 14.68 -5.85
N LEU A 34 0.71 13.42 -5.54
CA LEU A 34 -0.05 12.64 -4.58
C LEU A 34 -0.10 13.31 -3.21
N LEU A 35 1.06 13.70 -2.69
CA LEU A 35 1.13 14.34 -1.37
C LEU A 35 0.34 15.64 -1.32
N ARG A 36 0.46 16.45 -2.38
CA ARG A 36 -0.27 17.71 -2.48
C ARG A 36 -1.78 17.47 -2.47
N LYS A 37 -2.24 16.49 -3.25
CA LYS A 37 -3.68 16.21 -3.36
C LYS A 37 -4.25 15.55 -2.11
N VAL A 38 -3.49 14.70 -1.45
CA VAL A 38 -3.91 14.14 -0.17
C VAL A 38 -4.07 15.24 0.87
N ASN A 39 -3.15 16.17 0.90
CA ASN A 39 -3.25 17.30 1.82
C ASN A 39 -4.48 18.16 1.54
N ALA A 40 -4.82 18.35 0.26
CA ALA A 40 -5.96 19.16 -0.14
C ALA A 40 -7.31 18.48 0.08
N HIS A 41 -7.40 17.19 -0.24
CA HIS A 41 -8.68 16.47 -0.24
C HIS A 41 -8.89 15.58 0.97
N LYS A 42 -7.84 15.20 1.65
CA LYS A 42 -7.90 14.33 2.84
C LYS A 42 -8.78 13.10 2.63
N PRO A 43 -8.45 12.27 1.62
CA PRO A 43 -9.27 11.09 1.32
C PRO A 43 -9.22 10.07 2.45
N ASP A 44 -10.21 9.18 2.47
CA ASP A 44 -10.22 8.10 3.45
C ASP A 44 -9.14 7.06 3.15
N VAL A 45 -8.86 6.83 1.86
CA VAL A 45 -7.86 5.86 1.45
C VAL A 45 -7.16 6.33 0.18
N ALA A 46 -5.87 6.05 0.10
CA ALA A 46 -5.06 6.28 -1.10
C ALA A 46 -4.53 4.94 -1.59
N VAL A 47 -4.80 4.62 -2.85
CA VAL A 47 -4.25 3.44 -3.52
C VAL A 47 -3.04 3.92 -4.29
N VAL A 48 -1.86 3.40 -3.95
CA VAL A 48 -0.58 3.98 -4.38
C VAL A 48 0.32 2.92 -5.00
N ASP A 49 0.81 3.20 -6.22
CA ASP A 49 1.85 2.38 -6.83
C ASP A 49 3.20 2.73 -6.19
N ILE A 50 3.98 1.72 -5.82
CA ILE A 50 5.28 1.94 -5.19
C ILE A 50 6.24 2.69 -6.11
N ARG A 51 6.32 2.29 -7.38
CA ARG A 51 7.29 2.85 -8.31
C ARG A 51 6.68 3.98 -9.11
N MET A 52 6.93 5.19 -8.68
CA MET A 52 6.45 6.39 -9.33
C MET A 52 7.58 7.42 -9.49
N PRO A 53 7.43 8.36 -10.44
CA PRO A 53 8.37 9.49 -10.52
C PRO A 53 8.43 10.25 -9.18
N PRO A 54 9.53 10.91 -8.90
CA PRO A 54 10.61 11.22 -9.83
C PRO A 54 11.66 10.13 -10.05
N THR A 55 11.90 9.22 -9.10
CA THR A 55 13.00 8.27 -9.27
C THR A 55 12.58 6.90 -9.82
N ASN A 56 11.29 6.60 -9.79
CA ASN A 56 10.73 5.31 -10.22
C ASN A 56 11.30 4.11 -9.47
N THR A 57 11.70 4.31 -8.22
CA THR A 57 12.17 3.23 -7.35
C THR A 57 11.13 2.95 -6.27
N ASP A 58 11.11 3.75 -5.21
CA ASP A 58 10.18 3.57 -4.10
C ASP A 58 9.46 4.85 -3.70
N ASP A 59 9.34 5.79 -4.61
CA ASP A 59 8.75 7.10 -4.33
C ASP A 59 7.31 6.98 -3.82
N GLY A 60 6.53 6.05 -4.37
CA GLY A 60 5.17 5.81 -3.91
C GLY A 60 5.13 5.28 -2.50
N LEU A 61 6.05 4.39 -2.15
CA LEU A 61 6.16 3.88 -0.79
C LEU A 61 6.52 4.99 0.18
N ARG A 62 7.49 5.83 -0.18
CA ARG A 62 7.89 6.96 0.67
C ARG A 62 6.73 7.92 0.87
N ALA A 63 5.97 8.17 -0.19
CA ALA A 63 4.77 9.01 -0.09
C ALA A 63 3.72 8.36 0.83
N ALA A 64 3.51 7.05 0.71
CA ALA A 64 2.56 6.34 1.56
C ALA A 64 2.95 6.43 3.04
N LEU A 65 4.22 6.24 3.35
CA LEU A 65 4.72 6.36 4.72
C LEU A 65 4.50 7.76 5.26
N ARG A 66 4.76 8.77 4.44
CA ARG A 66 4.57 10.16 4.82
C ARG A 66 3.10 10.48 5.04
N ILE A 67 2.22 9.97 4.19
CA ILE A 67 0.77 10.14 4.35
C ILE A 67 0.34 9.58 5.71
N ARG A 68 0.79 8.38 6.06
CA ARG A 68 0.42 7.78 7.35
C ARG A 68 0.94 8.59 8.52
N ALA A 69 2.11 9.19 8.40
CA ALA A 69 2.67 10.00 9.47
C ALA A 69 1.95 11.35 9.62
N GLU A 70 1.65 12.00 8.50
CA GLU A 70 1.07 13.37 8.50
C GLU A 70 -0.45 13.39 8.48
N HIS A 71 -1.07 12.34 7.97
CA HIS A 71 -2.52 12.24 7.82
C HIS A 71 -2.99 10.88 8.36
N PRO A 72 -3.01 10.70 9.67
CA PRO A 72 -3.34 9.38 10.26
C PRO A 72 -4.75 8.90 9.94
N ASP A 73 -5.65 9.80 9.53
CA ASP A 73 -7.00 9.42 9.12
C ASP A 73 -7.09 8.95 7.67
N THR A 74 -6.02 9.10 6.90
CA THR A 74 -5.95 8.60 5.54
C THR A 74 -5.23 7.26 5.54
N SER A 75 -5.94 6.20 5.17
CA SER A 75 -5.34 4.88 5.03
C SER A 75 -4.64 4.75 3.68
N VAL A 76 -3.68 3.85 3.57
CA VAL A 76 -2.97 3.63 2.31
C VAL A 76 -2.99 2.16 1.93
N LEU A 77 -3.20 1.90 0.65
CA LEU A 77 -3.08 0.57 0.07
C LEU A 77 -2.02 0.67 -1.02
N VAL A 78 -0.90 0.01 -0.79
CA VAL A 78 0.24 0.06 -1.71
C VAL A 78 0.16 -1.11 -2.69
N LEU A 79 0.36 -0.83 -3.96
CA LEU A 79 0.39 -1.84 -5.01
C LEU A 79 1.82 -1.97 -5.53
N SER A 80 2.28 -3.20 -5.67
CA SER A 80 3.62 -3.49 -6.16
C SER A 80 3.58 -4.61 -7.18
N GLN A 81 4.45 -4.54 -8.17
CA GLN A 81 4.59 -5.60 -9.16
C GLN A 81 5.21 -6.85 -8.55
N TYR A 82 6.09 -6.68 -7.58
CA TYR A 82 6.79 -7.76 -6.90
C TYR A 82 6.71 -7.59 -5.39
N VAL A 83 6.84 -8.70 -4.67
CA VAL A 83 6.97 -8.63 -3.22
C VAL A 83 8.39 -8.19 -2.88
N GLU A 84 8.50 -7.08 -2.17
CA GLU A 84 9.78 -6.56 -1.71
C GLU A 84 9.74 -6.47 -0.20
N GLU A 85 10.43 -7.40 0.47
CA GLU A 85 10.42 -7.56 1.92
C GLU A 85 10.68 -6.27 2.68
N GLY A 86 11.71 -5.55 2.27
CA GLY A 86 12.06 -4.30 2.93
C GLY A 86 10.96 -3.29 2.90
N TYR A 87 10.26 -3.17 1.79
CA TYR A 87 9.17 -2.23 1.64
C TYR A 87 7.98 -2.63 2.50
N ALA A 88 7.65 -3.92 2.50
CA ALA A 88 6.54 -4.40 3.31
C ALA A 88 6.81 -4.18 4.81
N LEU A 89 8.02 -4.43 5.25
CA LEU A 89 8.40 -4.21 6.64
C LEU A 89 8.31 -2.74 7.04
N GLU A 90 8.79 -1.85 6.19
CA GLU A 90 8.70 -0.41 6.46
C GLU A 90 7.26 0.04 6.60
N LEU A 91 6.40 -0.44 5.71
CA LEU A 91 5.00 -0.03 5.70
C LEU A 91 4.23 -0.57 6.91
N VAL A 92 4.44 -1.84 7.23
CA VAL A 92 3.67 -2.53 8.27
C VAL A 92 4.27 -2.31 9.65
N GLY A 93 5.59 -2.15 9.74
CA GLY A 93 6.31 -2.15 11.01
C GLY A 93 5.87 -1.08 12.01
N ASP A 94 5.50 0.10 11.52
CA ASP A 94 5.10 1.21 12.39
C ASP A 94 3.59 1.42 12.39
N ALA A 95 2.85 0.58 11.69
CA ALA A 95 1.43 0.83 11.48
C ALA A 95 0.57 0.02 12.44
N ALA A 96 -0.41 0.70 13.02
CA ALA A 96 -1.40 0.05 13.88
C ALA A 96 -2.65 -0.34 13.09
N GLY A 97 -2.64 -0.18 11.78
CA GLY A 97 -3.78 -0.42 10.91
C GLY A 97 -3.85 0.67 9.85
N GLY A 98 -4.78 0.57 8.94
CA GLY A 98 -4.92 1.54 7.87
C GLY A 98 -3.85 1.42 6.81
N VAL A 99 -3.19 0.27 6.69
CA VAL A 99 -2.19 0.01 5.66
C VAL A 99 -2.47 -1.32 4.99
N GLY A 100 -2.17 -1.37 3.70
CA GLY A 100 -2.26 -2.61 2.94
C GLY A 100 -1.14 -2.68 1.93
N TYR A 101 -0.80 -3.90 1.55
CA TYR A 101 0.22 -4.17 0.54
C TYR A 101 -0.27 -5.32 -0.32
N LEU A 102 -0.58 -5.05 -1.57
CA LEU A 102 -1.02 -6.06 -2.52
C LEU A 102 -0.13 -6.08 -3.75
N LEU A 103 -0.04 -7.24 -4.37
CA LEU A 103 0.57 -7.33 -5.68
C LEU A 103 -0.40 -6.77 -6.73
N LYS A 104 0.11 -6.12 -7.74
CA LYS A 104 -0.71 -5.54 -8.82
C LYS A 104 -1.59 -6.58 -9.50
N ASP A 105 -1.15 -7.83 -9.56
CA ASP A 105 -1.93 -8.91 -10.16
C ASP A 105 -3.24 -9.17 -9.42
N ARG A 106 -3.32 -8.80 -8.15
CA ARG A 106 -4.54 -9.00 -7.35
C ARG A 106 -5.68 -8.08 -7.74
N VAL A 107 -5.38 -7.01 -8.46
CA VAL A 107 -6.42 -6.10 -8.96
C VAL A 107 -7.33 -6.83 -9.96
N ALA A 108 -6.80 -7.83 -10.66
CA ALA A 108 -7.60 -8.65 -11.57
C ALA A 108 -8.66 -9.47 -10.83
N ASP A 109 -8.43 -9.78 -9.56
CA ASP A 109 -9.45 -10.39 -8.70
C ASP A 109 -10.21 -9.25 -8.02
N VAL A 110 -11.22 -8.75 -8.72
CA VAL A 110 -11.94 -7.54 -8.36
C VAL A 110 -12.48 -7.58 -6.94
N GLU A 111 -13.13 -8.68 -6.56
CA GLU A 111 -13.74 -8.78 -5.23
C GLU A 111 -12.71 -8.68 -4.12
N ARG A 112 -11.57 -9.33 -4.30
CA ARG A 112 -10.48 -9.27 -3.31
C ARG A 112 -9.88 -7.89 -3.21
N PHE A 113 -9.69 -7.24 -4.36
CA PHE A 113 -9.15 -5.89 -4.38
C PHE A 113 -10.10 -4.92 -3.66
N ILE A 114 -11.38 -4.99 -3.97
CA ILE A 114 -12.38 -4.12 -3.35
C ILE A 114 -12.47 -4.40 -1.85
N ASP A 115 -12.46 -5.66 -1.44
CA ASP A 115 -12.46 -6.03 -0.03
C ASP A 115 -11.25 -5.45 0.69
N ALA A 116 -10.08 -5.51 0.07
CA ALA A 116 -8.86 -4.95 0.64
C ALA A 116 -8.96 -3.44 0.83
N VAL A 117 -9.50 -2.73 -0.17
CA VAL A 117 -9.69 -1.27 -0.08
C VAL A 117 -10.62 -0.93 1.07
N LYS A 118 -11.74 -1.64 1.18
CA LYS A 118 -12.71 -1.40 2.26
C LYS A 118 -12.10 -1.67 3.63
N ARG A 119 -11.38 -2.77 3.76
CA ARG A 119 -10.77 -3.16 5.03
C ARG A 119 -9.75 -2.13 5.49
N VAL A 120 -8.92 -1.67 4.59
CA VAL A 120 -7.90 -0.66 4.88
C VAL A 120 -8.57 0.67 5.22
N ALA A 121 -9.59 1.06 4.48
CA ALA A 121 -10.32 2.31 4.72
C ALA A 121 -10.98 2.33 6.11
N GLU A 122 -11.35 1.16 6.63
CA GLU A 122 -11.95 1.03 7.96
C GLU A 122 -10.90 0.96 9.08
N GLY A 123 -9.64 1.13 8.74
CA GLY A 123 -8.55 1.09 9.73
C GLY A 123 -7.91 -0.26 9.92
N GLY A 124 -8.33 -1.27 9.17
CA GLY A 124 -7.75 -2.60 9.21
C GLY A 124 -6.51 -2.73 8.35
N SER A 125 -6.08 -3.95 8.15
CA SER A 125 -4.92 -4.27 7.32
C SER A 125 -5.32 -5.21 6.20
N ALA A 126 -4.65 -5.09 5.06
CA ALA A 126 -4.84 -5.99 3.94
C ALA A 126 -3.48 -6.32 3.35
N LEU A 127 -2.99 -7.51 3.64
CA LEU A 127 -1.69 -7.96 3.14
C LEU A 127 -1.87 -9.13 2.19
N ASP A 128 -1.20 -9.06 1.06
CA ASP A 128 -1.19 -10.17 0.12
C ASP A 128 -0.61 -11.41 0.82
N PRO A 129 -1.17 -12.61 0.61
CA PRO A 129 -0.64 -13.83 1.21
C PRO A 129 0.85 -14.03 0.96
N GLU A 130 1.34 -13.64 -0.22
CA GLU A 130 2.76 -13.75 -0.52
C GLU A 130 3.58 -12.79 0.33
N VAL A 131 3.05 -11.60 0.61
CA VAL A 131 3.69 -10.62 1.49
C VAL A 131 3.77 -11.18 2.91
N VAL A 132 2.68 -11.76 3.40
CA VAL A 132 2.66 -12.36 4.73
C VAL A 132 3.69 -13.46 4.85
N SER A 133 3.77 -14.34 3.85
CA SER A 133 4.76 -15.40 3.81
C SER A 133 6.20 -14.87 3.90
N GLN A 134 6.48 -13.83 3.16
CA GLN A 134 7.80 -13.21 3.16
C GLN A 134 8.13 -12.61 4.53
N LEU A 135 7.19 -11.92 5.13
CA LEU A 135 7.39 -11.30 6.45
C LEU A 135 7.63 -12.35 7.52
N VAL A 136 6.87 -13.42 7.51
CA VAL A 136 7.05 -14.52 8.46
C VAL A 136 8.40 -15.19 8.27
N GLY A 137 8.78 -15.45 7.03
CA GLY A 137 10.09 -16.04 6.72
C GLY A 137 11.24 -15.16 7.19
N ARG A 138 11.11 -13.85 6.99
CA ARG A 138 12.14 -12.91 7.43
C ARG A 138 12.24 -12.84 8.94
N ALA A 139 11.11 -12.81 9.63
CA ALA A 139 11.09 -12.78 11.09
C ALA A 139 11.79 -14.01 11.67
N ARG A 140 11.56 -15.18 11.08
CA ARG A 140 12.25 -16.39 11.50
C ARG A 140 13.74 -16.31 11.28
N ARG A 141 14.17 -15.76 10.16
CA ARG A 141 15.59 -15.63 9.84
C ARG A 141 16.28 -14.61 10.72
N GLU A 142 15.55 -13.60 11.16
CA GLU A 142 16.12 -12.52 11.94
C GLU A 142 16.00 -12.69 13.44
N ASP A 143 15.55 -13.85 13.90
CA ASP A 143 15.48 -14.13 15.31
C ASP A 143 16.58 -15.11 15.74
N PRO A 144 17.81 -14.64 15.79
CA PRO A 144 18.93 -15.50 16.11
C PRO A 144 18.91 -15.99 17.54
N LEU A 145 18.31 -15.24 18.44
CA LEU A 145 18.28 -15.64 19.84
C LEU A 145 17.45 -16.89 20.04
N GLU A 146 16.33 -17.00 19.35
CA GLU A 146 15.55 -18.21 19.38
C GLU A 146 16.33 -19.38 18.84
N GLN A 147 17.09 -19.15 17.81
CA GLN A 147 17.87 -20.19 17.18
C GLN A 147 19.07 -20.62 18.02
N LEU A 148 19.62 -19.70 18.76
CA LEU A 148 20.84 -19.93 19.51
C LEU A 148 20.60 -20.41 20.92
N THR A 149 19.47 -20.07 21.46
CA THR A 149 19.19 -20.40 22.83
C THR A 149 19.27 -21.84 23.20
N PRO A 150 18.90 -22.73 22.35
CA PRO A 150 18.97 -24.14 22.78
C PRO A 150 20.36 -24.59 23.14
N ARG A 151 21.33 -23.89 22.95
CA ARG A 151 22.59 -24.24 23.17
C ARG A 151 23.23 -23.63 24.18
N GLU A 152 22.79 -23.02 24.21
CA GLU A 152 23.31 -22.66 25.08
C GLU A 152 23.72 -22.35 25.30
#